data_fc4266166d6468471d089d491560636e
#
_entry.id   fc4266166d6468471d089d491560636e
#
_cell.length_a   1.000
_cell.length_b   1.000
_cell.length_c   1.000
_cell.angle_alpha   90.00
_cell.angle_beta   90.00
_cell.angle_gamma   90.00
#
_symmetry.space_group_name_H-M   'P 1'
#
loop_
_entity.id
_entity.type
_entity.pdbx_description
1 polymer ?
#
loop_
_entity_poly.entity_id
_entity_poly.type
_entity_poly.pdbx_seq_one_letter_code
_entity_poly.pdbx_strand_id
1 'polypeptide(L)'
;MKKLFFPLIAIIMAVAAYAGQDVLKIHLKDGSIQSIAVSAIDSLTFEQMQSAGTFSVVDLTTKSVELKFVPAKTLGAFNIGVIKASDLNAFANDEAFCADQAKKFDADAKSWDMSLSEYLDFSLYKGNEIDDTKTFPYSDLEEGTEYVAYAYGVNTADGTANTTVEKFTFTTESLLELDFKLSTSDLSAKSGIINTNPTDANATYYIGYVTADAYTKDFGGDDQTLLNNAVGTINTNLAMGGTFDAVAKKGAMRSLMSGLTPNTAYY
;
A
#
# COMPACT_ATOMS: atom_id res chain seq x y z
N MET A 1 -8.83 -9.71 28.66
CA MET A 1 -7.85 -10.83 28.68
C MET A 1 -8.24 -11.81 27.59
N LYS A 2 -7.66 -11.67 26.39
CA LYS A 2 -7.87 -12.62 25.28
C LYS A 2 -6.87 -13.76 25.46
N LYS A 3 -7.36 -14.96 25.64
CA LYS A 3 -6.55 -16.18 25.74
C LYS A 3 -5.94 -16.46 24.36
N LEU A 4 -4.62 -16.32 24.24
CA LEU A 4 -3.86 -16.84 23.10
C LEU A 4 -3.94 -18.36 23.15
N PHE A 5 -4.57 -18.94 22.15
CA PHE A 5 -4.49 -20.37 21.89
C PHE A 5 -3.17 -20.62 21.13
N PHE A 6 -2.16 -21.12 21.82
CA PHE A 6 -1.00 -21.72 21.18
C PHE A 6 -1.41 -23.11 20.65
N PRO A 7 -1.18 -23.44 19.38
CA PRO A 7 -1.30 -24.82 18.95
C PRO A 7 -0.15 -25.61 19.55
N LEU A 8 -0.47 -26.40 20.56
CA LEU A 8 0.43 -27.37 21.14
C LEU A 8 0.78 -28.43 20.07
N ILE A 9 1.98 -28.41 19.53
CA ILE A 9 2.49 -29.49 18.67
C ILE A 9 2.75 -30.66 19.62
N ALA A 10 1.86 -31.64 19.64
CA ALA A 10 2.06 -32.87 20.39
C ALA A 10 3.09 -33.71 19.63
N ILE A 11 4.34 -33.73 20.09
CA ILE A 11 5.35 -34.68 19.66
C ILE A 11 5.12 -35.95 20.47
N ILE A 12 4.56 -36.97 19.84
CA ILE A 12 4.46 -38.32 20.44
C ILE A 12 5.77 -39.02 20.13
N MET A 13 6.66 -39.10 21.11
CA MET A 13 7.80 -39.99 21.05
C MET A 13 7.35 -41.41 21.41
N ALA A 14 7.18 -42.26 20.42
CA ALA A 14 7.04 -43.69 20.63
C ALA A 14 8.45 -44.31 20.55
N VAL A 15 9.05 -44.63 21.68
CA VAL A 15 10.28 -45.44 21.74
C VAL A 15 9.86 -46.89 21.69
N ALA A 16 9.98 -47.50 20.53
CA ALA A 16 9.90 -48.95 20.40
C ALA A 16 11.34 -49.48 20.29
N ALA A 17 11.82 -50.08 21.38
CA ALA A 17 13.08 -50.80 21.36
C ALA A 17 12.95 -52.13 20.58
N TYR A 18 13.35 -52.09 19.30
CA TYR A 18 13.64 -53.25 18.48
C TYR A 18 14.97 -53.03 17.75
N ALA A 19 15.76 -54.09 17.55
CA ALA A 19 17.07 -54.08 16.90
C ALA A 19 17.00 -53.62 15.44
N GLY A 20 16.71 -52.33 15.24
CA GLY A 20 16.67 -51.57 14.01
C GLY A 20 17.08 -50.13 14.33
N GLN A 21 17.57 -49.40 13.39
CA GLN A 21 17.97 -48.02 13.60
C GLN A 21 16.78 -47.19 14.12
N ASP A 22 16.91 -46.60 15.31
CA ASP A 22 15.93 -45.65 15.86
C ASP A 22 15.80 -44.47 14.93
N VAL A 23 14.56 -44.07 14.56
CA VAL A 23 14.28 -43.00 13.62
C VAL A 23 13.33 -42.02 14.28
N LEU A 24 13.69 -40.75 14.27
CA LEU A 24 12.78 -39.63 14.55
C LEU A 24 11.89 -39.45 13.34
N LYS A 25 10.56 -39.54 13.51
CA LYS A 25 9.58 -39.20 12.47
C LYS A 25 8.93 -37.88 12.78
N ILE A 26 9.10 -36.92 11.87
CA ILE A 26 8.47 -35.59 11.94
C ILE A 26 7.31 -35.59 10.97
N HIS A 27 6.07 -35.48 11.51
CA HIS A 27 4.85 -35.37 10.72
C HIS A 27 4.64 -33.89 10.40
N LEU A 28 4.73 -33.51 9.14
CA LEU A 28 4.50 -32.14 8.68
C LEU A 28 3.01 -31.85 8.46
N LYS A 29 2.63 -30.58 8.51
CA LYS A 29 1.23 -30.14 8.33
C LYS A 29 0.65 -30.46 6.95
N ASP A 30 1.49 -30.62 5.93
CA ASP A 30 1.13 -31.03 4.57
C ASP A 30 0.86 -32.55 4.44
N GLY A 31 0.97 -33.29 5.55
CA GLY A 31 0.80 -34.75 5.61
C GLY A 31 2.05 -35.55 5.24
N SER A 32 3.15 -34.88 4.86
CA SER A 32 4.43 -35.58 4.61
C SER A 32 5.11 -35.97 5.91
N ILE A 33 6.02 -36.98 5.82
CA ILE A 33 6.76 -37.49 6.97
C ILE A 33 8.25 -37.41 6.64
N GLN A 34 8.99 -36.67 7.44
CA GLN A 34 10.45 -36.72 7.45
C GLN A 34 10.92 -37.76 8.45
N SER A 35 11.91 -38.61 8.05
CA SER A 35 12.51 -39.62 8.91
C SER A 35 14.00 -39.35 9.05
N ILE A 36 14.48 -39.14 10.27
CA ILE A 36 15.89 -38.87 10.59
C ILE A 36 16.39 -39.96 11.53
N ALA A 37 17.53 -40.61 11.20
CA ALA A 37 18.13 -41.58 12.10
C ALA A 37 18.55 -40.88 13.41
N VAL A 38 18.15 -41.43 14.55
CA VAL A 38 18.46 -40.86 15.88
C VAL A 38 19.96 -40.75 16.10
N SER A 39 20.75 -41.67 15.53
CA SER A 39 22.22 -41.62 15.58
C SER A 39 22.84 -40.45 14.79
N ALA A 40 22.06 -39.78 13.94
CA ALA A 40 22.50 -38.61 13.20
C ALA A 40 22.08 -37.27 13.87
N ILE A 41 21.41 -37.36 15.05
CA ILE A 41 20.91 -36.20 15.80
C ILE A 41 21.84 -35.99 16.98
N ASP A 42 22.55 -34.87 16.99
CA ASP A 42 23.37 -34.46 18.13
C ASP A 42 22.51 -33.76 19.21
N SER A 43 21.63 -32.86 18.76
CA SER A 43 20.69 -32.13 19.61
C SER A 43 19.40 -31.79 18.86
N LEU A 44 18.29 -31.65 19.61
CA LEU A 44 17.02 -31.13 19.12
C LEU A 44 16.74 -29.81 19.83
N THR A 45 16.76 -28.73 19.07
CA THR A 45 16.42 -27.39 19.56
C THR A 45 15.16 -26.89 18.86
N PHE A 46 14.21 -26.36 19.63
CA PHE A 46 13.03 -25.70 19.09
C PHE A 46 13.22 -24.21 19.30
N GLU A 47 13.47 -23.50 18.22
CA GLU A 47 13.55 -22.04 18.25
C GLU A 47 12.24 -21.43 17.76
N GLN A 48 11.71 -20.49 18.52
CA GLN A 48 10.57 -19.70 18.06
C GLN A 48 11.11 -18.54 17.22
N MET A 49 10.68 -18.48 15.95
CA MET A 49 10.98 -17.33 15.12
C MET A 49 10.41 -16.06 15.77
N GLN A 50 11.26 -15.05 15.91
CA GLN A 50 10.88 -13.78 16.51
C GLN A 50 10.20 -12.88 15.48
N SER A 51 9.37 -11.92 15.94
CA SER A 51 8.82 -10.86 15.09
C SER A 51 9.95 -9.99 14.52
N ALA A 52 9.79 -9.56 13.28
CA ALA A 52 10.71 -8.62 12.65
C ALA A 52 10.57 -7.19 13.20
N GLY A 53 9.39 -6.80 13.69
CA GLY A 53 9.13 -5.45 14.18
C GLY A 53 7.65 -5.07 14.13
N THR A 54 7.36 -3.78 14.00
CA THR A 54 5.99 -3.25 13.93
C THR A 54 5.85 -2.15 12.89
N PHE A 55 4.70 -2.09 12.23
CA PHE A 55 4.35 -1.05 11.26
C PHE A 55 3.41 -0.01 11.83
N SER A 56 3.49 1.21 11.29
CA SER A 56 2.45 2.23 11.36
C SER A 56 2.42 3.05 10.07
N VAL A 57 1.26 3.65 9.76
CA VAL A 57 1.11 4.58 8.63
C VAL A 57 1.48 5.98 9.10
N VAL A 58 2.28 6.69 8.32
CA VAL A 58 2.60 8.11 8.49
C VAL A 58 1.72 8.96 7.60
N ASP A 59 1.60 8.58 6.32
CA ASP A 59 0.73 9.23 5.35
C ASP A 59 0.13 8.20 4.39
N LEU A 60 -1.09 8.45 3.91
CA LEU A 60 -1.80 7.58 2.99
C LEU A 60 -2.61 8.42 2.02
N THR A 61 -2.49 8.12 0.73
CA THR A 61 -3.20 8.80 -0.34
C THR A 61 -3.89 7.79 -1.26
N THR A 62 -4.44 8.26 -2.36
CA THR A 62 -5.02 7.40 -3.40
C THR A 62 -3.97 6.55 -4.14
N LYS A 63 -2.69 6.99 -4.17
CA LYS A 63 -1.64 6.37 -4.98
C LYS A 63 -0.32 6.14 -4.25
N SER A 64 -0.26 6.45 -2.96
CA SER A 64 0.96 6.31 -2.18
C SER A 64 0.66 5.99 -0.72
N VAL A 65 1.65 5.39 -0.05
CA VAL A 65 1.70 5.24 1.39
C VAL A 65 3.09 5.57 1.88
N GLU A 66 3.20 6.27 3.00
CA GLU A 66 4.43 6.42 3.75
C GLU A 66 4.30 5.63 5.06
N LEU A 67 5.18 4.65 5.21
CA LEU A 67 5.18 3.73 6.35
C LEU A 67 6.33 4.03 7.29
N LYS A 68 6.09 3.91 8.58
CA LYS A 68 7.13 3.77 9.59
C LYS A 68 7.20 2.29 9.99
N PHE A 69 8.42 1.75 10.00
CA PHE A 69 8.70 0.41 10.52
C PHE A 69 9.68 0.52 11.68
N VAL A 70 9.31 -0.04 12.83
CA VAL A 70 10.16 -0.10 14.01
C VAL A 70 10.70 -1.53 14.13
N PRO A 71 11.96 -1.77 13.78
CA PRO A 71 12.55 -3.11 13.82
C PRO A 71 12.64 -3.63 15.25
N ALA A 72 12.51 -4.94 15.42
CA ALA A 72 12.85 -5.59 16.66
C ALA A 72 14.35 -5.37 16.98
N LYS A 73 14.71 -5.25 18.24
CA LYS A 73 16.10 -4.95 18.67
C LYS A 73 17.14 -5.96 18.18
N THR A 74 16.71 -7.18 17.91
CA THR A 74 17.55 -8.30 17.46
C THR A 74 17.54 -8.46 15.95
N LEU A 75 16.79 -7.62 15.21
CA LEU A 75 16.68 -7.71 13.77
C LEU A 75 18.01 -7.30 13.11
N GLY A 76 18.56 -8.22 12.32
CA GLY A 76 19.73 -7.96 11.48
C GLY A 76 19.32 -7.36 10.12
N ALA A 77 19.78 -7.99 9.04
CA ALA A 77 19.32 -7.63 7.70
C ALA A 77 17.85 -8.03 7.50
N PHE A 78 17.09 -7.19 6.81
CA PHE A 78 15.67 -7.45 6.59
C PHE A 78 15.18 -6.93 5.22
N ASN A 79 14.18 -7.63 4.69
CA ASN A 79 13.41 -7.20 3.54
C ASN A 79 12.14 -6.50 4.01
N ILE A 80 11.78 -5.41 3.34
CA ILE A 80 10.55 -4.65 3.57
C ILE A 80 9.94 -4.25 2.23
N GLY A 81 8.63 -4.32 2.12
CA GLY A 81 7.94 -3.97 0.89
C GLY A 81 6.43 -3.85 1.07
N VAL A 82 5.78 -3.53 -0.04
CA VAL A 82 4.33 -3.46 -0.17
C VAL A 82 3.91 -4.34 -1.34
N ILE A 83 2.87 -5.13 -1.16
CA ILE A 83 2.30 -6.02 -2.17
C ILE A 83 0.78 -5.92 -2.13
N LYS A 84 0.08 -6.07 -3.26
CA LYS A 84 -1.38 -6.20 -3.25
C LYS A 84 -1.80 -7.39 -2.40
N ALA A 85 -2.85 -7.24 -1.61
CA ALA A 85 -3.37 -8.31 -0.77
C ALA A 85 -3.77 -9.54 -1.61
N SER A 86 -4.32 -9.33 -2.82
CA SER A 86 -4.64 -10.41 -3.77
C SER A 86 -3.42 -11.23 -4.17
N ASP A 87 -2.29 -10.56 -4.42
CA ASP A 87 -1.07 -11.21 -4.89
C ASP A 87 -0.37 -11.97 -3.75
N LEU A 88 -0.39 -11.41 -2.53
CA LEU A 88 0.10 -12.12 -1.36
C LEU A 88 -0.73 -13.37 -1.06
N ASN A 89 -2.05 -13.29 -1.20
CA ASN A 89 -2.97 -14.41 -0.99
C ASN A 89 -2.84 -15.53 -2.04
N ALA A 90 -2.13 -15.29 -3.16
CA ALA A 90 -1.81 -16.34 -4.13
C ALA A 90 -0.74 -17.33 -3.61
N PHE A 91 0.01 -16.95 -2.58
CA PHE A 91 0.96 -17.85 -1.93
C PHE A 91 0.25 -18.73 -0.89
N ALA A 92 0.65 -19.99 -0.79
CA ALA A 92 0.05 -20.95 0.15
C ALA A 92 0.25 -20.55 1.63
N ASN A 93 1.38 -19.92 1.94
CA ASN A 93 1.79 -19.46 3.27
C ASN A 93 2.98 -18.49 3.17
N ASP A 94 3.44 -17.98 4.31
CA ASP A 94 4.57 -17.06 4.40
C ASP A 94 5.89 -17.69 3.95
N GLU A 95 6.08 -18.98 4.18
CA GLU A 95 7.28 -19.70 3.74
C GLU A 95 7.36 -19.74 2.22
N ALA A 96 6.22 -19.98 1.53
CA ALA A 96 6.15 -19.96 0.07
C ALA A 96 6.42 -18.56 -0.48
N PHE A 97 5.90 -17.52 0.16
CA PHE A 97 6.17 -16.13 -0.18
C PHE A 97 7.66 -15.80 -0.02
N CYS A 98 8.26 -16.08 1.14
CA CYS A 98 9.69 -15.83 1.39
C CYS A 98 10.59 -16.62 0.41
N ALA A 99 10.23 -17.86 0.09
CA ALA A 99 10.96 -18.67 -0.88
C ALA A 99 10.91 -18.06 -2.30
N ASP A 100 9.79 -17.44 -2.69
CA ASP A 100 9.68 -16.71 -3.94
C ASP A 100 10.56 -15.44 -3.93
N GLN A 101 10.57 -14.69 -2.83
CA GLN A 101 11.45 -13.53 -2.68
C GLN A 101 12.94 -13.92 -2.74
N ALA A 102 13.33 -15.04 -2.11
CA ALA A 102 14.71 -15.53 -2.17
C ALA A 102 15.15 -15.87 -3.61
N LYS A 103 14.24 -16.43 -4.43
CA LYS A 103 14.52 -16.65 -5.86
C LYS A 103 14.70 -15.35 -6.63
N LYS A 104 13.93 -14.29 -6.29
CA LYS A 104 14.09 -12.96 -6.89
C LYS A 104 15.43 -12.36 -6.53
N PHE A 105 15.85 -12.44 -5.28
CA PHE A 105 17.17 -11.99 -4.85
C PHE A 105 18.31 -12.69 -5.64
N ASP A 106 18.21 -14.00 -5.83
CA ASP A 106 19.21 -14.75 -6.60
C ASP A 106 19.21 -14.35 -8.08
N ALA A 107 18.04 -14.11 -8.66
CA ALA A 107 17.93 -13.62 -10.04
C ALA A 107 18.50 -12.20 -10.19
N ASP A 108 18.20 -11.31 -9.26
CA ASP A 108 18.71 -9.94 -9.24
C ASP A 108 20.23 -9.92 -9.04
N ALA A 109 20.76 -10.69 -8.09
CA ALA A 109 22.21 -10.83 -7.90
C ALA A 109 22.93 -11.24 -9.18
N LYS A 110 22.40 -12.24 -9.88
CA LYS A 110 22.92 -12.69 -11.18
C LYS A 110 22.85 -11.61 -12.26
N SER A 111 21.80 -10.81 -12.27
CA SER A 111 21.65 -9.71 -13.24
C SER A 111 22.66 -8.59 -13.04
N TRP A 112 23.18 -8.45 -11.82
CA TRP A 112 24.19 -7.46 -11.43
C TRP A 112 25.61 -8.04 -11.39
N ASP A 113 25.77 -9.30 -11.80
CA ASP A 113 27.07 -10.03 -11.80
C ASP A 113 27.68 -10.12 -10.37
N MET A 114 26.80 -10.20 -9.36
CA MET A 114 27.14 -10.29 -7.93
C MET A 114 26.87 -11.69 -7.41
N SER A 115 27.57 -12.09 -6.33
CA SER A 115 27.13 -13.23 -5.53
C SER A 115 25.86 -12.86 -4.75
N LEU A 116 25.03 -13.85 -4.41
CA LEU A 116 23.81 -13.63 -3.62
C LEU A 116 24.11 -12.89 -2.31
N SER A 117 25.17 -13.27 -1.61
CA SER A 117 25.52 -12.65 -0.33
C SER A 117 25.91 -11.17 -0.48
N GLU A 118 26.69 -10.82 -1.49
CA GLU A 118 27.06 -9.43 -1.80
C GLU A 118 25.83 -8.59 -2.14
N TYR A 119 24.96 -9.13 -2.99
CA TYR A 119 23.70 -8.47 -3.36
C TYR A 119 22.81 -8.22 -2.14
N LEU A 120 22.61 -9.23 -1.28
CA LEU A 120 21.80 -9.10 -0.06
C LEU A 120 22.40 -8.11 0.96
N ASP A 121 23.72 -8.10 1.08
CA ASP A 121 24.39 -7.12 1.98
C ASP A 121 24.24 -5.68 1.48
N PHE A 122 24.17 -5.50 0.17
CA PHE A 122 23.97 -4.20 -0.47
C PHE A 122 22.50 -3.77 -0.49
N SER A 123 21.56 -4.66 -0.80
CA SER A 123 20.16 -4.33 -1.10
C SER A 123 19.23 -4.31 0.12
N LEU A 124 19.57 -5.05 1.18
CA LEU A 124 18.74 -5.16 2.37
C LEU A 124 19.00 -4.02 3.37
N TYR A 125 17.93 -3.61 4.05
CA TYR A 125 18.04 -2.74 5.22
C TYR A 125 18.61 -3.50 6.41
N LYS A 126 19.24 -2.77 7.34
CA LYS A 126 19.78 -3.33 8.59
C LYS A 126 19.04 -2.70 9.77
N GLY A 127 18.54 -3.54 10.69
CA GLY A 127 17.69 -3.09 11.79
C GLY A 127 18.34 -2.06 12.69
N ASN A 128 19.65 -2.16 12.91
CA ASN A 128 20.42 -1.21 13.72
C ASN A 128 20.69 0.14 13.02
N GLU A 129 20.38 0.27 11.72
CA GLU A 129 20.53 1.51 10.93
C GLU A 129 19.21 2.27 10.80
N ILE A 130 18.11 1.69 11.29
CA ILE A 130 16.78 2.31 11.25
C ILE A 130 16.56 3.09 12.54
N ASP A 131 16.50 4.39 12.43
CA ASP A 131 16.17 5.29 13.54
C ASP A 131 14.69 5.71 13.52
N ASP A 132 14.29 6.49 14.54
CA ASP A 132 12.91 6.94 14.70
C ASP A 132 12.43 7.91 13.61
N THR A 133 13.32 8.42 12.76
CA THR A 133 12.98 9.35 11.67
C THR A 133 12.83 8.66 10.33
N LYS A 134 13.32 7.42 10.20
CA LYS A 134 13.27 6.66 8.95
C LYS A 134 11.85 6.26 8.60
N THR A 135 11.45 6.62 7.39
CA THR A 135 10.20 6.19 6.77
C THR A 135 10.46 5.46 5.46
N PHE A 136 9.45 4.74 4.99
CA PHE A 136 9.49 3.93 3.80
C PHE A 136 8.32 4.36 2.88
N PRO A 137 8.59 5.25 1.90
CA PRO A 137 7.58 5.71 0.96
C PRO A 137 7.41 4.70 -0.19
N TYR A 138 6.14 4.45 -0.55
CA TYR A 138 5.75 3.67 -1.72
C TYR A 138 4.77 4.48 -2.56
N SER A 139 5.01 4.56 -3.86
CA SER A 139 4.19 5.27 -4.85
C SER A 139 3.67 4.31 -5.92
N ASP A 140 2.89 4.88 -6.85
CA ASP A 140 2.32 4.16 -7.99
C ASP A 140 1.37 3.00 -7.58
N LEU A 141 0.76 3.14 -6.41
CA LEU A 141 -0.28 2.24 -5.94
C LEU A 141 -1.59 2.50 -6.71
N GLU A 142 -2.45 1.50 -6.79
CA GLU A 142 -3.80 1.64 -7.33
C GLU A 142 -4.74 2.18 -6.25
N GLU A 143 -5.65 3.08 -6.62
CA GLU A 143 -6.63 3.66 -5.70
C GLU A 143 -7.64 2.61 -5.22
N GLY A 144 -8.18 2.82 -4.02
CA GLY A 144 -9.18 1.95 -3.41
C GLY A 144 -8.77 0.49 -3.29
N THR A 145 -7.47 0.20 -3.34
CA THR A 145 -6.93 -1.15 -3.42
C THR A 145 -6.29 -1.55 -2.09
N GLU A 146 -6.57 -2.76 -1.65
CA GLU A 146 -5.99 -3.32 -0.43
C GLU A 146 -4.57 -3.83 -0.69
N TYR A 147 -3.66 -3.39 0.15
CA TYR A 147 -2.24 -3.75 0.16
C TYR A 147 -1.83 -4.31 1.51
N VAL A 148 -0.77 -5.09 1.49
CA VAL A 148 -0.09 -5.56 2.69
C VAL A 148 1.35 -5.04 2.67
N ALA A 149 1.70 -4.23 3.66
CA ALA A 149 3.10 -3.97 3.98
C ALA A 149 3.66 -5.19 4.70
N TYR A 150 4.84 -5.61 4.33
CA TYR A 150 5.50 -6.76 4.94
C TYR A 150 6.95 -6.45 5.30
N ALA A 151 7.44 -7.08 6.36
CA ALA A 151 8.87 -7.10 6.69
C ALA A 151 9.24 -8.43 7.33
N TYR A 152 10.44 -8.92 7.04
CA TYR A 152 10.99 -10.11 7.66
C TYR A 152 12.53 -10.08 7.61
N GLY A 153 13.15 -10.66 8.63
CA GLY A 153 14.60 -10.81 8.70
C GLY A 153 15.09 -11.82 7.66
N VAL A 154 16.23 -11.52 7.04
CA VAL A 154 16.82 -12.32 5.97
C VAL A 154 18.22 -12.77 6.37
N ASN A 155 18.52 -14.04 6.19
CA ASN A 155 19.86 -14.57 6.28
C ASN A 155 20.64 -14.17 5.01
N THR A 156 21.67 -13.35 5.16
CA THR A 156 22.44 -12.83 4.02
C THR A 156 23.34 -13.87 3.34
N ALA A 157 23.49 -15.06 3.91
CA ALA A 157 24.26 -16.13 3.29
C ALA A 157 23.49 -16.86 2.17
N ASP A 158 22.15 -17.00 2.33
CA ASP A 158 21.31 -17.83 1.46
C ASP A 158 19.95 -17.23 1.08
N GLY A 159 19.61 -16.04 1.60
CA GLY A 159 18.36 -15.35 1.31
C GLY A 159 17.13 -15.90 2.03
N THR A 160 17.29 -16.87 2.93
CA THR A 160 16.16 -17.45 3.68
C THR A 160 15.66 -16.51 4.78
N ALA A 161 14.36 -16.60 5.09
CA ALA A 161 13.78 -15.86 6.20
C ALA A 161 14.29 -16.42 7.55
N ASN A 162 14.67 -15.53 8.46
CA ASN A 162 15.11 -15.88 9.83
C ASN A 162 14.23 -15.29 10.94
N THR A 163 13.14 -14.60 10.57
CA THR A 163 12.05 -14.16 11.46
C THR A 163 10.69 -14.53 10.88
N THR A 164 9.62 -14.36 11.66
CA THR A 164 8.27 -14.35 11.10
C THR A 164 8.09 -13.18 10.15
N VAL A 165 7.18 -13.31 9.18
CA VAL A 165 6.77 -12.19 8.33
C VAL A 165 5.81 -11.30 9.12
N GLU A 166 6.23 -10.09 9.41
CA GLU A 166 5.36 -9.07 9.97
C GLU A 166 4.54 -8.47 8.86
N LYS A 167 3.22 -8.29 9.07
CA LYS A 167 2.28 -7.81 8.07
C LYS A 167 1.41 -6.70 8.63
N PHE A 168 1.16 -5.70 7.80
CA PHE A 168 0.24 -4.62 8.09
C PHE A 168 -0.63 -4.34 6.86
N THR A 169 -1.93 -4.52 6.99
CA THR A 169 -2.88 -4.30 5.88
C THR A 169 -3.37 -2.86 5.90
N PHE A 170 -3.42 -2.26 4.72
CA PHE A 170 -4.01 -0.94 4.51
C PHE A 170 -4.73 -0.91 3.15
N THR A 171 -5.65 0.05 2.99
CA THR A 171 -6.34 0.29 1.71
C THR A 171 -6.04 1.72 1.29
N THR A 172 -5.55 1.91 0.07
CA THR A 172 -5.36 3.26 -0.49
C THR A 172 -6.69 4.00 -0.54
N GLU A 173 -6.66 5.31 -0.42
CA GLU A 173 -7.86 6.12 -0.57
C GLU A 173 -8.46 5.94 -1.96
N SER A 174 -9.78 6.00 -2.07
CA SER A 174 -10.48 6.05 -3.35
C SER A 174 -10.77 7.50 -3.70
N LEU A 175 -10.67 7.84 -4.98
CA LEU A 175 -11.28 9.07 -5.46
C LEU A 175 -12.79 8.97 -5.23
N LEU A 176 -13.33 9.97 -4.59
CA LEU A 176 -14.79 10.08 -4.46
C LEU A 176 -15.37 10.28 -5.88
N GLU A 177 -16.17 9.34 -6.35
CA GLU A 177 -17.06 9.62 -7.49
C GLU A 177 -18.12 10.61 -7.01
N LEU A 178 -17.88 11.87 -7.32
CA LEU A 178 -18.79 12.94 -6.96
C LEU A 178 -19.66 13.32 -8.14
N ASP A 179 -20.90 12.86 -8.13
CA ASP A 179 -21.91 13.27 -9.10
C ASP A 179 -22.56 14.58 -8.69
N PHE A 180 -22.92 15.37 -9.69
CA PHE A 180 -23.63 16.62 -9.54
C PHE A 180 -24.94 16.63 -10.28
N LYS A 181 -26.01 16.99 -9.59
CA LYS A 181 -27.26 17.43 -10.24
C LYS A 181 -27.16 18.92 -10.49
N LEU A 182 -26.92 19.29 -11.74
CA LEU A 182 -26.83 20.67 -12.16
C LEU A 182 -28.15 21.11 -12.79
N SER A 183 -28.58 22.33 -12.49
CA SER A 183 -29.67 22.98 -13.17
C SER A 183 -29.47 24.50 -13.18
N THR A 184 -30.17 25.20 -14.08
CA THR A 184 -30.12 26.66 -14.13
C THR A 184 -31.47 27.25 -13.75
N SER A 185 -31.47 28.43 -13.18
CA SER A 185 -32.66 29.24 -12.87
C SER A 185 -32.37 30.71 -13.07
N ASP A 186 -33.41 31.51 -13.05
CA ASP A 186 -33.36 32.99 -13.14
C ASP A 186 -32.49 33.49 -14.30
N LEU A 187 -32.60 32.81 -15.45
CA LEU A 187 -31.83 33.16 -16.64
C LEU A 187 -32.29 34.48 -17.26
N SER A 188 -31.33 35.33 -17.56
CA SER A 188 -31.48 36.59 -18.28
C SER A 188 -30.48 36.67 -19.43
N ALA A 189 -30.50 37.76 -20.15
CA ALA A 189 -29.54 37.99 -21.25
C ALA A 189 -28.06 38.07 -20.79
N LYS A 190 -27.80 38.39 -19.52
CA LYS A 190 -26.45 38.64 -19.01
C LYS A 190 -26.14 37.97 -17.67
N SER A 191 -27.09 37.22 -17.14
CA SER A 191 -26.91 36.54 -15.88
C SER A 191 -27.79 35.32 -15.72
N GLY A 192 -27.49 34.45 -14.80
CA GLY A 192 -28.27 33.30 -14.44
C GLY A 192 -27.77 32.70 -13.13
N ILE A 193 -28.47 31.70 -12.64
CA ILE A 193 -28.04 30.94 -11.47
C ILE A 193 -27.77 29.51 -11.86
N ILE A 194 -26.61 28.97 -11.50
CA ILE A 194 -26.35 27.53 -11.48
C ILE A 194 -26.74 27.01 -10.09
N ASN A 195 -27.66 26.06 -10.05
CA ASN A 195 -27.97 25.28 -8.87
C ASN A 195 -27.15 23.99 -8.93
N THR A 196 -26.33 23.76 -7.94
CA THR A 196 -25.46 22.61 -7.82
C THR A 196 -25.91 21.78 -6.63
N ASN A 197 -26.14 20.48 -6.85
CA ASN A 197 -26.49 19.54 -5.78
C ASN A 197 -25.62 18.30 -5.91
N PRO A 198 -24.48 18.24 -5.16
CA PRO A 198 -23.60 17.07 -5.16
C PRO A 198 -24.25 15.87 -4.46
N THR A 199 -23.87 14.67 -4.86
CA THR A 199 -24.33 13.42 -4.21
C THR A 199 -23.82 13.30 -2.77
N ASP A 200 -22.63 13.83 -2.47
CA ASP A 200 -22.10 13.99 -1.11
C ASP A 200 -22.22 15.46 -0.67
N ALA A 201 -23.09 15.72 0.30
CA ALA A 201 -23.30 17.06 0.87
C ALA A 201 -22.05 17.61 1.62
N ASN A 202 -21.08 16.78 1.95
CA ASN A 202 -19.85 17.18 2.63
C ASN A 202 -18.69 17.42 1.66
N ALA A 203 -18.81 16.98 0.42
CA ALA A 203 -17.76 17.17 -0.57
C ALA A 203 -17.49 18.64 -0.85
N THR A 204 -16.22 18.97 -0.98
CA THR A 204 -15.75 20.28 -1.39
C THR A 204 -15.45 20.24 -2.89
N TYR A 205 -15.93 21.24 -3.62
CA TYR A 205 -15.82 21.29 -5.08
C TYR A 205 -15.60 22.72 -5.57
N TYR A 206 -15.08 22.84 -6.79
CA TYR A 206 -15.01 24.08 -7.54
C TYR A 206 -16.13 24.09 -8.59
N ILE A 207 -16.72 25.25 -8.84
CA ILE A 207 -17.66 25.47 -9.92
C ILE A 207 -17.23 26.69 -10.74
N GLY A 208 -17.18 26.50 -12.05
CA GLY A 208 -16.92 27.54 -13.01
C GLY A 208 -17.82 27.38 -14.22
N TYR A 209 -17.74 28.30 -15.15
CA TYR A 209 -18.41 28.20 -16.46
C TYR A 209 -17.51 28.82 -17.54
N VAL A 210 -17.61 28.30 -18.73
CA VAL A 210 -16.85 28.74 -19.92
C VAL A 210 -17.78 28.69 -21.13
N THR A 211 -17.56 29.56 -22.12
CA THR A 211 -18.34 29.48 -23.34
C THR A 211 -17.99 28.23 -24.13
N ALA A 212 -18.96 27.64 -24.84
CA ALA A 212 -18.71 26.46 -25.66
C ALA A 212 -17.62 26.72 -26.74
N ASP A 213 -17.53 27.95 -27.21
CA ASP A 213 -16.52 28.38 -28.19
C ASP A 213 -15.11 28.38 -27.55
N ALA A 214 -14.96 28.97 -26.36
CA ALA A 214 -13.68 28.93 -25.61
C ALA A 214 -13.31 27.50 -25.21
N TYR A 215 -14.26 26.67 -24.76
CA TYR A 215 -13.99 25.27 -24.46
C TYR A 215 -13.36 24.53 -25.65
N THR A 216 -13.89 24.77 -26.85
CA THR A 216 -13.35 24.12 -28.07
C THR A 216 -12.03 24.75 -28.53
N LYS A 217 -11.90 26.09 -28.50
CA LYS A 217 -10.73 26.79 -29.05
C LYS A 217 -9.54 26.82 -28.12
N ASP A 218 -9.80 27.11 -26.82
CA ASP A 218 -8.74 27.37 -25.86
C ASP A 218 -8.34 26.11 -25.10
N PHE A 219 -9.25 25.13 -24.98
CA PHE A 219 -9.05 23.89 -24.26
C PHE A 219 -9.11 22.64 -25.18
N GLY A 220 -9.27 22.83 -26.49
CA GLY A 220 -9.29 21.72 -27.46
C GLY A 220 -10.51 20.80 -27.33
N GLY A 221 -11.55 21.18 -26.59
CA GLY A 221 -12.68 20.31 -26.25
C GLY A 221 -12.30 19.19 -25.27
N ASP A 222 -11.22 19.35 -24.49
CA ASP A 222 -10.70 18.38 -23.57
C ASP A 222 -10.93 18.80 -22.11
N ASP A 223 -11.66 17.94 -21.38
CA ASP A 223 -12.02 18.20 -19.98
C ASP A 223 -10.80 18.26 -19.07
N GLN A 224 -9.78 17.43 -19.32
CA GLN A 224 -8.56 17.45 -18.49
C GLN A 224 -7.78 18.74 -18.64
N THR A 225 -7.71 19.29 -19.87
CA THR A 225 -7.07 20.59 -20.13
C THR A 225 -7.84 21.71 -19.43
N LEU A 226 -9.17 21.69 -19.46
CA LEU A 226 -10.02 22.66 -18.74
C LEU A 226 -9.80 22.55 -17.21
N LEU A 227 -9.78 21.34 -16.65
CA LEU A 227 -9.54 21.10 -15.22
C LEU A 227 -8.15 21.58 -14.80
N ASN A 228 -7.10 21.28 -15.57
CA ASN A 228 -5.75 21.75 -15.28
C ASN A 228 -5.66 23.27 -15.25
N ASN A 229 -6.36 23.96 -16.17
CA ASN A 229 -6.46 25.42 -16.17
C ASN A 229 -7.18 25.95 -14.92
N ALA A 230 -8.29 25.34 -14.51
CA ALA A 230 -9.02 25.70 -13.30
C ALA A 230 -8.14 25.54 -12.05
N VAL A 231 -7.42 24.40 -11.92
CA VAL A 231 -6.46 24.15 -10.84
C VAL A 231 -5.35 25.18 -10.83
N GLY A 232 -4.78 25.53 -12.00
CA GLY A 232 -3.78 26.59 -12.13
C GLY A 232 -4.29 27.96 -11.65
N THR A 233 -5.55 28.29 -11.97
CA THR A 233 -6.21 29.52 -11.51
C THR A 233 -6.39 29.54 -10.00
N ILE A 234 -6.83 28.41 -9.41
CA ILE A 234 -6.96 28.26 -7.95
C ILE A 234 -5.62 28.43 -7.27
N ASN A 235 -4.57 27.73 -7.74
CA ASN A 235 -3.24 27.81 -7.18
C ASN A 235 -2.64 29.24 -7.25
N THR A 236 -2.87 29.92 -8.37
CA THR A 236 -2.45 31.33 -8.53
C THR A 236 -3.15 32.23 -7.51
N ASN A 237 -4.44 32.06 -7.29
CA ASN A 237 -5.21 32.80 -6.29
C ASN A 237 -4.68 32.57 -4.88
N LEU A 238 -4.40 31.31 -4.52
CA LEU A 238 -3.81 30.95 -3.23
C LEU A 238 -2.42 31.56 -3.04
N ALA A 239 -1.57 31.55 -4.07
CA ALA A 239 -0.24 32.14 -4.03
C ALA A 239 -0.28 33.69 -3.85
N MET A 240 -1.36 34.34 -4.29
CA MET A 240 -1.60 35.77 -4.08
C MET A 240 -2.26 36.10 -2.72
N GLY A 241 -2.36 35.16 -1.82
CA GLY A 241 -2.93 35.35 -0.47
C GLY A 241 -4.43 35.07 -0.36
N GLY A 242 -5.06 34.55 -1.41
CA GLY A 242 -6.43 34.01 -1.34
C GLY A 242 -6.52 32.78 -0.45
N THR A 243 -7.73 32.44 -0.02
CA THR A 243 -7.97 31.23 0.77
C THR A 243 -8.71 30.19 -0.07
N PHE A 244 -8.51 28.91 0.24
CA PHE A 244 -9.21 27.82 -0.44
C PHE A 244 -10.72 27.95 -0.29
N ASP A 245 -11.21 28.32 0.89
CA ASP A 245 -12.64 28.52 1.19
C ASP A 245 -13.30 29.64 0.35
N ALA A 246 -12.52 30.59 -0.16
CA ALA A 246 -13.06 31.63 -1.02
C ALA A 246 -13.45 31.11 -2.41
N VAL A 247 -12.76 30.07 -2.90
CA VAL A 247 -12.97 29.51 -4.24
C VAL A 247 -13.74 28.19 -4.19
N ALA A 248 -13.58 27.41 -3.13
CA ALA A 248 -14.27 26.13 -2.94
C ALA A 248 -15.73 26.32 -2.50
N LYS A 249 -16.57 25.37 -2.90
CA LYS A 249 -17.98 25.28 -2.52
C LYS A 249 -18.21 23.97 -1.77
N LYS A 250 -19.24 23.93 -0.93
CA LYS A 250 -19.59 22.74 -0.16
C LYS A 250 -21.11 22.54 -0.14
N GLY A 251 -21.56 21.31 -0.35
CA GLY A 251 -22.98 20.97 -0.34
C GLY A 251 -23.79 21.60 -1.47
N ALA A 252 -25.11 21.62 -1.34
CA ALA A 252 -25.99 22.25 -2.34
C ALA A 252 -25.83 23.76 -2.35
N MET A 253 -25.56 24.34 -3.53
CA MET A 253 -25.28 25.76 -3.71
C MET A 253 -26.07 26.37 -4.86
N ARG A 254 -26.33 27.67 -4.73
CA ARG A 254 -26.83 28.55 -5.80
C ARG A 254 -25.73 29.56 -6.12
N SER A 255 -25.15 29.49 -7.33
CA SER A 255 -24.05 30.34 -7.76
C SER A 255 -24.51 31.27 -8.87
N LEU A 256 -24.29 32.57 -8.68
CA LEU A 256 -24.61 33.58 -9.68
C LEU A 256 -23.58 33.52 -10.82
N MET A 257 -24.06 33.33 -12.04
CA MET A 257 -23.32 33.59 -13.27
C MET A 257 -23.60 35.06 -13.67
N SER A 258 -22.58 35.82 -13.96
CA SER A 258 -22.71 37.21 -14.42
C SER A 258 -21.81 37.47 -15.63
N GLY A 259 -22.14 38.51 -16.38
CA GLY A 259 -21.37 38.87 -17.59
C GLY A 259 -21.59 37.91 -18.75
N LEU A 260 -22.71 37.16 -18.76
CA LEU A 260 -23.05 36.27 -19.86
C LEU A 260 -23.28 37.02 -21.16
N THR A 261 -22.94 36.38 -22.27
CA THR A 261 -23.25 36.86 -23.63
C THR A 261 -24.56 36.29 -24.07
N PRO A 262 -25.51 37.13 -24.59
CA PRO A 262 -26.76 36.60 -25.08
C PRO A 262 -26.59 35.60 -26.21
N ASN A 263 -27.50 34.60 -26.27
CA ASN A 263 -27.50 33.54 -27.28
C ASN A 263 -26.19 32.73 -27.38
N THR A 264 -25.47 32.62 -26.26
CA THR A 264 -24.21 31.88 -26.18
C THR A 264 -24.39 30.63 -25.31
N ALA A 265 -23.93 29.49 -25.81
CA ALA A 265 -23.88 28.25 -25.04
C ALA A 265 -22.68 28.27 -24.07
N TYR A 266 -22.88 27.72 -22.88
CA TYR A 266 -21.87 27.60 -21.82
C TYR A 266 -21.81 26.15 -21.31
N TYR A 267 -20.63 25.76 -20.94
CA TYR A 267 -20.34 24.53 -20.18
C TYR A 267 -20.01 24.87 -18.73
#